data_63474f6567611fca153edcecf9ea7964
#
_entry.id   63474f6567611fca153edcecf9ea7964
#
_cell.length_a   1.000
_cell.length_b   1.000
_cell.length_c   1.000
_cell.angle_alpha   90.00
_cell.angle_beta   90.00
_cell.angle_gamma   90.00
#
_symmetry.space_group_name_H-M   'P 1'
#
loop_
_entity.id
_entity.type
_entity.pdbx_description
1 polymer ?
#
loop_
_entity_poly.entity_id
_entity_poly.type
_entity_poly.pdbx_seq_one_letter_code
_entity_poly.pdbx_strand_id
1 'polypeptide(L)'
;MINKILSILYKDFKIEINQSHLFFSVGLYVISSIYIIYISYQPTGILSSEHWVSIFWVIILFSSISAVSKSFFQESGNRNYYYYYVLSPDELIISKLIYNFLFIVFVTFLTFILFTFLLGNFIQSYTFFISLLLIGSLSISNCLTLISAIGHQVKNNSMLISILSLSLIHI
;
A
#
# COMPACT_ATOMS: atom_id res chain seq x y z
N MET A 1 -9.24 18.39 -16.95
CA MET A 1 -8.46 17.23 -16.54
C MET A 1 -7.96 17.36 -15.10
N ILE A 2 -7.04 18.25 -14.77
CA ILE A 2 -6.44 18.36 -13.42
C ILE A 2 -7.50 18.56 -12.32
N ASN A 3 -8.45 19.48 -12.47
CA ASN A 3 -9.49 19.72 -11.47
C ASN A 3 -10.40 18.51 -11.20
N LYS A 4 -10.64 17.67 -12.22
CA LYS A 4 -11.41 16.42 -12.06
C LYS A 4 -10.60 15.38 -11.28
N ILE A 5 -9.32 15.21 -11.60
CA ILE A 5 -8.42 14.30 -10.86
C ILE A 5 -8.34 14.71 -9.40
N LEU A 6 -8.16 16.00 -9.10
CA LEU A 6 -8.13 16.51 -7.73
C LEU A 6 -9.45 16.27 -6.98
N SER A 7 -10.59 16.43 -7.63
CA SER A 7 -11.89 16.17 -6.99
C SER A 7 -12.11 14.70 -6.68
N ILE A 8 -11.61 13.78 -7.54
CA ILE A 8 -11.66 12.34 -7.28
C ILE A 8 -10.73 11.98 -6.10
N LEU A 9 -9.51 12.49 -6.10
CA LEU A 9 -8.57 12.30 -5.00
C LEU A 9 -9.16 12.77 -3.66
N TYR A 10 -9.73 13.98 -3.64
CA TYR A 10 -10.37 14.50 -2.43
C TYR A 10 -11.54 13.62 -1.97
N LYS A 11 -12.34 13.12 -2.90
CA LYS A 11 -13.43 12.18 -2.62
C LYS A 11 -12.87 10.88 -2.01
N ASP A 12 -11.83 10.30 -2.60
CA ASP A 12 -11.24 9.03 -2.13
C ASP A 12 -10.66 9.20 -0.73
N PHE A 13 -9.93 10.27 -0.45
CA PHE A 13 -9.47 10.60 0.89
C PHE A 13 -10.62 10.78 1.88
N LYS A 14 -11.69 11.46 1.47
CA LYS A 14 -12.86 11.70 2.34
C LYS A 14 -13.60 10.41 2.66
N ILE A 15 -13.74 9.50 1.70
CA ILE A 15 -14.35 8.18 1.92
C ILE A 15 -13.50 7.38 2.91
N GLU A 16 -12.20 7.39 2.73
CA GLU A 16 -11.25 6.66 3.58
C GLU A 16 -11.28 7.16 5.03
N ILE A 17 -11.28 8.48 5.23
CA ILE A 17 -11.37 9.08 6.58
C ILE A 17 -12.71 8.74 7.24
N ASN A 18 -13.81 8.74 6.49
CA ASN A 18 -15.12 8.40 7.02
C ASN A 18 -15.31 6.89 7.25
N GLN A 19 -14.64 6.06 6.46
CA GLN A 19 -14.64 4.60 6.58
C GLN A 19 -13.28 4.11 7.10
N SER A 20 -12.87 4.62 8.24
CA SER A 20 -11.54 4.42 8.85
C SER A 20 -11.08 2.95 9.02
N HIS A 21 -11.95 1.99 8.73
CA HIS A 21 -11.66 0.55 8.82
C HIS A 21 -10.44 0.11 8.00
N LEU A 22 -10.12 0.77 6.87
CA LEU A 22 -8.96 0.42 6.06
C LEU A 22 -7.66 0.87 6.72
N PHE A 23 -7.59 2.12 7.13
CA PHE A 23 -6.44 2.63 7.86
C PHE A 23 -6.13 1.79 9.09
N PHE A 24 -7.16 1.53 9.91
CA PHE A 24 -6.99 0.71 11.10
C PHE A 24 -6.56 -0.72 10.79
N SER A 25 -7.11 -1.35 9.76
CA SER A 25 -6.75 -2.73 9.42
C SER A 25 -5.31 -2.86 8.92
N VAL A 26 -4.85 -1.93 8.07
CA VAL A 26 -3.46 -1.92 7.57
C VAL A 26 -2.51 -1.52 8.69
N GLY A 27 -2.84 -0.50 9.47
CA GLY A 27 -2.06 -0.08 10.63
C GLY A 27 -1.92 -1.19 11.67
N LEU A 28 -3.00 -1.89 11.98
CA LEU A 28 -3.01 -3.03 12.91
C LEU A 28 -2.13 -4.18 12.40
N TYR A 29 -2.20 -4.48 11.09
CA TYR A 29 -1.33 -5.48 10.47
C TYR A 29 0.14 -5.10 10.61
N VAL A 30 0.52 -3.86 10.30
CA VAL A 30 1.89 -3.36 10.42
C VAL A 30 2.37 -3.45 11.87
N ILE A 31 1.60 -2.91 12.81
CA ILE A 31 1.97 -2.90 14.25
C ILE A 31 2.13 -4.33 14.78
N SER A 32 1.17 -5.21 14.50
CA SER A 32 1.21 -6.60 14.98
C SER A 32 2.38 -7.37 14.39
N SER A 33 2.66 -7.19 13.10
CA SER A 33 3.78 -7.87 12.43
C SER A 33 5.13 -7.42 13.02
N ILE A 34 5.32 -6.13 13.20
CA ILE A 34 6.56 -5.59 13.80
C ILE A 34 6.71 -6.04 15.24
N TYR A 35 5.62 -6.07 16.01
CA TYR A 35 5.65 -6.51 17.41
C TYR A 35 6.03 -7.98 17.55
N ILE A 36 5.49 -8.86 16.68
CA ILE A 36 5.85 -10.29 16.66
C ILE A 36 7.34 -10.46 16.37
N ILE A 37 7.87 -9.70 15.41
CA ILE A 37 9.29 -9.73 15.06
C ILE A 37 10.14 -9.23 16.23
N TYR A 38 9.74 -8.13 16.86
CA TYR A 38 10.43 -7.59 18.04
C TYR A 38 10.56 -8.65 19.16
N ILE A 39 9.45 -9.33 19.52
CA ILE A 39 9.49 -10.39 20.53
C ILE A 39 10.38 -11.56 20.11
N SER A 40 10.37 -11.92 18.82
CA SER A 40 11.18 -13.04 18.30
C SER A 40 12.68 -12.79 18.39
N TYR A 41 13.11 -11.55 18.22
CA TYR A 41 14.52 -11.16 18.25
C TYR A 41 14.99 -10.71 19.66
N GLN A 42 14.09 -10.36 20.56
CA GLN A 42 14.43 -9.88 21.91
C GLN A 42 15.32 -10.86 22.68
N PRO A 43 15.13 -12.21 22.66
CA PRO A 43 15.94 -13.14 23.40
C PRO A 43 17.37 -13.30 22.86
N THR A 44 17.55 -13.11 21.55
CA THR A 44 18.85 -13.32 20.86
C THR A 44 19.64 -12.04 20.75
N GLY A 45 18.99 -10.88 20.77
CA GLY A 45 19.60 -9.56 20.65
C GLY A 45 20.33 -9.29 19.31
N ILE A 46 20.29 -10.23 18.37
CA ILE A 46 21.08 -10.19 17.13
C ILE A 46 20.14 -10.10 15.94
N LEU A 47 19.75 -8.90 15.58
CA LEU A 47 19.15 -8.62 14.28
C LEU A 47 20.26 -8.09 13.35
N SER A 48 20.56 -8.81 12.27
CA SER A 48 21.51 -8.30 11.27
C SER A 48 20.83 -7.24 10.40
N SER A 49 21.64 -6.32 9.84
CA SER A 49 21.15 -5.28 8.92
C SER A 49 20.43 -5.86 7.71
N GLU A 50 20.87 -6.99 7.21
CA GLU A 50 20.29 -7.70 6.07
C GLU A 50 18.87 -8.22 6.40
N HIS A 51 18.71 -8.86 7.56
CA HIS A 51 17.39 -9.32 8.03
C HIS A 51 16.44 -8.14 8.28
N TRP A 52 16.96 -7.04 8.85
CA TRP A 52 16.18 -5.83 9.08
C TRP A 52 15.57 -5.29 7.79
N VAL A 53 16.39 -5.11 6.74
CA VAL A 53 15.95 -4.61 5.43
C VAL A 53 14.97 -5.60 4.75
N SER A 54 15.27 -6.90 4.78
CA SER A 54 14.44 -7.92 4.14
C SER A 54 13.05 -7.97 4.75
N ILE A 55 12.95 -8.04 6.08
CA ILE A 55 11.68 -8.08 6.79
C ILE A 55 10.90 -6.78 6.59
N PHE A 56 11.58 -5.64 6.60
CA PHE A 56 10.97 -4.33 6.36
C PHE A 56 10.24 -4.30 5.00
N TRP A 57 10.89 -4.72 3.92
CA TRP A 57 10.28 -4.75 2.60
C TRP A 57 9.15 -5.77 2.47
N VAL A 58 9.25 -6.92 3.13
CA VAL A 58 8.17 -7.93 3.17
C VAL A 58 6.92 -7.34 3.81
N ILE A 59 7.04 -6.65 4.94
CA ILE A 59 5.88 -6.02 5.61
C ILE A 59 5.25 -4.94 4.72
N ILE A 60 6.06 -4.07 4.09
CA ILE A 60 5.56 -3.05 3.17
C ILE A 60 4.79 -3.69 2.03
N LEU A 61 5.31 -4.75 1.46
CA LEU A 61 4.72 -5.43 0.33
C LEU A 61 3.34 -6.00 0.67
N PHE A 62 3.22 -6.77 1.75
CA PHE A 62 1.95 -7.36 2.17
C PHE A 62 0.94 -6.31 2.64
N SER A 63 1.38 -5.28 3.34
CA SER A 63 0.51 -4.17 3.74
C SER A 63 -0.02 -3.41 2.52
N SER A 64 0.83 -3.19 1.51
CA SER A 64 0.44 -2.53 0.26
C SER A 64 -0.56 -3.35 -0.56
N ILE A 65 -0.39 -4.67 -0.66
CA ILE A 65 -1.35 -5.57 -1.30
C ILE A 65 -2.72 -5.45 -0.62
N SER A 66 -2.76 -5.52 0.71
CA SER A 66 -4.00 -5.38 1.47
C SER A 66 -4.66 -4.02 1.26
N ALA A 67 -3.87 -2.95 1.26
CA ALA A 67 -4.35 -1.58 1.10
C ALA A 67 -4.97 -1.36 -0.29
N VAL A 68 -4.22 -1.66 -1.34
CA VAL A 68 -4.65 -1.41 -2.73
C VAL A 68 -5.84 -2.30 -3.11
N SER A 69 -5.83 -3.57 -2.71
CA SER A 69 -6.98 -4.46 -2.94
C SER A 69 -8.26 -3.88 -2.37
N LYS A 70 -8.25 -3.43 -1.13
CA LYS A 70 -9.43 -2.85 -0.46
C LYS A 70 -9.89 -1.55 -1.10
N SER A 71 -8.96 -0.68 -1.54
CA SER A 71 -9.27 0.58 -2.21
C SER A 71 -10.14 0.40 -3.47
N PHE A 72 -9.93 -0.67 -4.22
CA PHE A 72 -10.77 -0.99 -5.39
C PHE A 72 -12.10 -1.64 -5.02
N PHE A 73 -12.17 -2.43 -3.94
CA PHE A 73 -13.41 -3.08 -3.51
C PHE A 73 -14.43 -2.12 -2.90
N GLN A 74 -14.00 -1.02 -2.30
CA GLN A 74 -14.91 -0.01 -1.75
C GLN A 74 -15.80 0.65 -2.81
N GLU A 75 -15.40 0.62 -4.06
CA GLU A 75 -16.15 1.19 -5.18
C GLU A 75 -17.06 0.17 -5.89
N SER A 76 -17.16 -1.08 -5.39
CA SER A 76 -18.02 -2.09 -5.97
C SER A 76 -19.50 -1.71 -5.83
N GLY A 77 -20.26 -1.83 -6.93
CA GLY A 77 -21.69 -1.56 -6.99
C GLY A 77 -22.10 -0.58 -8.09
N ASN A 78 -23.35 -0.11 -8.06
CA ASN A 78 -23.95 0.79 -9.06
C ASN A 78 -23.22 2.14 -9.24
N ARG A 79 -22.32 2.49 -8.31
CA ARG A 79 -21.50 3.71 -8.40
C ARG A 79 -20.47 3.67 -9.51
N ASN A 80 -19.97 2.50 -9.89
CA ASN A 80 -18.99 2.37 -10.98
C ASN A 80 -19.56 2.82 -12.31
N TYR A 81 -20.83 2.50 -12.60
CA TYR A 81 -21.48 2.94 -13.83
C TYR A 81 -21.56 4.45 -13.94
N TYR A 82 -21.81 5.16 -12.84
CA TYR A 82 -21.86 6.62 -12.82
C TYR A 82 -20.50 7.24 -13.16
N TYR A 83 -19.40 6.68 -12.66
CA TYR A 83 -18.06 7.19 -12.94
C TYR A 83 -17.68 7.02 -14.41
N TYR A 84 -18.04 5.93 -15.04
CA TYR A 84 -17.79 5.70 -16.48
C TYR A 84 -18.55 6.68 -17.38
N TYR A 85 -19.67 7.26 -16.92
CA TYR A 85 -20.40 8.29 -17.67
C TYR A 85 -19.81 9.69 -17.51
N VAL A 86 -19.22 9.99 -16.36
CA VAL A 86 -18.78 11.36 -16.01
C VAL A 86 -17.27 11.57 -16.27
N LEU A 87 -16.48 10.50 -16.23
CA LEU A 87 -15.02 10.52 -16.27
C LEU A 87 -14.49 9.69 -17.44
N SER A 88 -13.37 10.16 -18.02
CA SER A 88 -12.62 9.33 -18.94
C SER A 88 -11.88 8.23 -18.17
N PRO A 89 -11.69 7.03 -18.77
CA PRO A 89 -10.93 5.94 -18.15
C PRO A 89 -9.55 6.35 -17.67
N ASP A 90 -8.88 7.22 -18.43
CA ASP A 90 -7.54 7.74 -18.10
C ASP A 90 -7.55 8.59 -16.83
N GLU A 91 -8.55 9.48 -16.67
CA GLU A 91 -8.69 10.31 -15.47
C GLU A 91 -8.90 9.46 -14.21
N LEU A 92 -9.63 8.36 -14.35
CA LEU A 92 -9.91 7.44 -13.26
C LEU A 92 -8.66 6.63 -12.85
N ILE A 93 -7.93 6.08 -13.81
CA ILE A 93 -6.69 5.31 -13.57
C ILE A 93 -5.62 6.20 -12.94
N ILE A 94 -5.39 7.40 -13.49
CA ILE A 94 -4.39 8.33 -12.96
C ILE A 94 -4.72 8.75 -11.53
N SER A 95 -5.98 9.05 -11.22
CA SER A 95 -6.38 9.40 -9.86
C SER A 95 -6.13 8.26 -8.87
N LYS A 96 -6.42 7.01 -9.25
CA LYS A 96 -6.16 5.83 -8.42
C LYS A 96 -4.67 5.56 -8.24
N LEU A 97 -3.85 5.75 -9.27
CA LEU A 97 -2.40 5.66 -9.17
C LEU A 97 -1.84 6.64 -8.14
N ILE A 98 -2.23 7.90 -8.23
CA ILE A 98 -1.78 8.95 -7.30
C ILE A 98 -2.26 8.64 -5.87
N TYR A 99 -3.52 8.26 -5.71
CA TYR A 99 -4.09 7.92 -4.41
C TYR A 99 -3.33 6.77 -3.75
N ASN A 100 -3.18 5.65 -4.47
CA ASN A 100 -2.49 4.46 -3.96
C ASN A 100 -1.02 4.74 -3.66
N PHE A 101 -0.34 5.54 -4.50
CA PHE A 101 1.03 5.97 -4.24
C PHE A 101 1.15 6.72 -2.92
N LEU A 102 0.32 7.74 -2.70
CA LEU A 102 0.33 8.52 -1.46
C LEU A 102 0.03 7.65 -0.23
N PHE A 103 -0.92 6.72 -0.37
CA PHE A 103 -1.27 5.80 0.71
C PHE A 103 -0.11 4.85 1.04
N ILE A 104 0.53 4.25 0.03
CA ILE A 104 1.69 3.36 0.22
C ILE A 104 2.87 4.11 0.82
N VAL A 105 3.15 5.33 0.37
CA VAL A 105 4.19 6.19 0.96
C VAL A 105 3.90 6.43 2.44
N PHE A 106 2.65 6.75 2.80
CA PHE A 106 2.26 6.92 4.20
C PHE A 106 2.51 5.65 5.03
N VAL A 107 2.07 4.49 4.55
CA VAL A 107 2.28 3.19 5.22
C VAL A 107 3.76 2.87 5.35
N THR A 108 4.55 3.15 4.32
CA THR A 108 6.00 2.92 4.31
C THR A 108 6.71 3.78 5.37
N PHE A 109 6.36 5.06 5.48
CA PHE A 109 6.90 5.94 6.52
C PHE A 109 6.47 5.51 7.92
N LEU A 110 5.21 5.13 8.10
CA LEU A 110 4.71 4.60 9.38
C LEU A 110 5.49 3.33 9.78
N THR A 111 5.66 2.40 8.86
CA THR A 111 6.45 1.18 9.07
C THR A 111 7.90 1.53 9.43
N PHE A 112 8.50 2.48 8.73
CA PHE A 112 9.86 2.92 8.97
C PHE A 112 10.05 3.49 10.39
N ILE A 113 9.14 4.35 10.84
CA ILE A 113 9.19 4.93 12.19
C ILE A 113 9.07 3.83 13.25
N LEU A 114 8.11 2.93 13.11
CA LEU A 114 7.90 1.83 14.05
C LEU A 114 9.08 0.84 14.07
N PHE A 115 9.63 0.52 12.91
CA PHE A 115 10.81 -0.34 12.78
C PHE A 115 12.01 0.23 13.50
N THR A 116 12.30 1.52 13.24
CA THR A 116 13.41 2.21 13.87
C THR A 116 13.24 2.31 15.39
N PHE A 117 12.01 2.52 15.86
CA PHE A 117 11.70 2.64 17.28
C PHE A 117 11.83 1.32 18.04
N LEU A 118 11.34 0.20 17.48
CA LEU A 118 11.28 -1.09 18.17
C LEU A 118 12.53 -1.96 17.92
N LEU A 119 13.03 -1.99 16.69
CA LEU A 119 14.12 -2.89 16.27
C LEU A 119 15.49 -2.19 16.17
N GLY A 120 15.52 -0.88 16.43
CA GLY A 120 16.72 -0.08 16.30
C GLY A 120 16.99 0.39 14.87
N ASN A 121 18.05 1.20 14.72
CA ASN A 121 18.37 1.85 13.48
C ASN A 121 19.66 1.27 12.89
N PHE A 122 19.55 0.67 11.71
CA PHE A 122 20.69 0.11 10.96
C PHE A 122 21.04 0.93 9.71
N ILE A 123 20.45 2.13 9.54
CA ILE A 123 20.62 2.93 8.33
C ILE A 123 21.88 3.78 8.44
N GLN A 124 22.80 3.60 7.51
CA GLN A 124 24.03 4.37 7.42
C GLN A 124 23.83 5.73 6.74
N SER A 125 23.01 5.80 5.67
CA SER A 125 22.70 7.04 4.97
C SER A 125 21.19 7.23 4.78
N TYR A 126 20.61 8.18 5.50
CA TYR A 126 19.17 8.47 5.46
C TYR A 126 18.70 8.98 4.10
N THR A 127 19.51 9.83 3.44
CA THR A 127 19.16 10.40 2.14
C THR A 127 18.98 9.32 1.09
N PHE A 128 19.91 8.37 1.02
CA PHE A 128 19.83 7.24 0.10
C PHE A 128 18.67 6.33 0.44
N PHE A 129 18.45 6.03 1.71
CA PHE A 129 17.36 5.17 2.14
C PHE A 129 15.98 5.77 1.85
N ILE A 130 15.77 7.07 2.12
CA ILE A 130 14.50 7.76 1.82
C ILE A 130 14.24 7.78 0.31
N SER A 131 15.25 8.03 -0.52
CA SER A 131 15.07 7.96 -1.97
C SER A 131 14.64 6.56 -2.44
N LEU A 132 15.22 5.52 -1.84
CA LEU A 132 14.87 4.13 -2.10
C LEU A 132 13.44 3.80 -1.67
N LEU A 133 13.00 4.32 -0.52
CA LEU A 133 11.60 4.18 -0.05
C LEU A 133 10.62 4.81 -1.03
N LEU A 134 10.91 6.00 -1.54
CA LEU A 134 10.02 6.68 -2.49
C LEU A 134 9.93 5.96 -3.83
N ILE A 135 11.07 5.53 -4.38
CA ILE A 135 11.11 4.79 -5.65
C ILE A 135 10.44 3.42 -5.49
N GLY A 136 10.71 2.71 -4.39
CA GLY A 136 10.09 1.43 -4.08
C GLY A 136 8.57 1.55 -3.92
N SER A 137 8.10 2.55 -3.18
CA SER A 137 6.67 2.82 -3.01
C SER A 137 5.99 3.13 -4.34
N LEU A 138 6.64 3.89 -5.23
CA LEU A 138 6.12 4.21 -6.55
C LEU A 138 6.02 2.96 -7.43
N SER A 139 7.04 2.10 -7.41
CA SER A 139 7.05 0.85 -8.17
C SER A 139 5.95 -0.10 -7.69
N ILE A 140 5.84 -0.31 -6.37
CA ILE A 140 4.80 -1.15 -5.76
C ILE A 140 3.40 -0.60 -6.08
N SER A 141 3.20 0.72 -5.95
CA SER A 141 1.92 1.36 -6.26
C SER A 141 1.50 1.12 -7.70
N ASN A 142 2.39 1.35 -8.66
CA ASN A 142 2.08 1.18 -10.08
C ASN A 142 1.68 -0.28 -10.39
N CYS A 143 2.48 -1.24 -9.95
CA CYS A 143 2.21 -2.66 -10.16
C CYS A 143 0.87 -3.08 -9.53
N LEU A 144 0.66 -2.77 -8.25
CA LEU A 144 -0.54 -3.19 -7.54
C LEU A 144 -1.80 -2.50 -8.05
N THR A 145 -1.72 -1.23 -8.46
CA THR A 145 -2.88 -0.53 -9.03
C THR A 145 -3.31 -1.14 -10.34
N LEU A 146 -2.36 -1.49 -11.24
CA LEU A 146 -2.68 -2.17 -12.50
C LEU A 146 -3.29 -3.55 -12.25
N ILE A 147 -2.70 -4.35 -11.37
CA ILE A 147 -3.23 -5.68 -11.01
C ILE A 147 -4.64 -5.57 -10.45
N SER A 148 -4.87 -4.60 -9.56
CA SER A 148 -6.18 -4.42 -8.92
C SER A 148 -7.23 -3.91 -9.90
N ALA A 149 -6.84 -3.08 -10.87
CA ALA A 149 -7.72 -2.64 -11.95
C ALA A 149 -8.16 -3.82 -12.84
N ILE A 150 -7.24 -4.71 -13.18
CA ILE A 150 -7.55 -5.93 -13.96
C ILE A 150 -8.40 -6.89 -13.12
N GLY A 151 -8.02 -7.13 -11.88
CA GLY A 151 -8.72 -8.05 -10.97
C GLY A 151 -10.14 -7.61 -10.64
N HIS A 152 -10.40 -6.31 -10.59
CA HIS A 152 -11.74 -5.76 -10.35
C HIS A 152 -12.70 -6.02 -11.51
N GLN A 153 -12.22 -6.15 -12.76
CA GLN A 153 -13.05 -6.46 -13.92
C GLN A 153 -13.57 -7.92 -13.91
N VAL A 154 -12.88 -8.82 -13.22
CA VAL A 154 -13.24 -10.24 -13.12
C VAL A 154 -14.12 -10.45 -11.89
N LYS A 155 -15.41 -10.05 -11.99
CA LYS A 155 -16.50 -10.30 -11.02
C LYS A 155 -16.02 -10.60 -9.56
N ASN A 156 -15.71 -9.56 -8.82
CA ASN A 156 -15.56 -9.57 -7.34
C ASN A 156 -14.61 -10.63 -6.72
N ASN A 157 -13.55 -11.03 -7.40
CA ASN A 157 -12.65 -12.02 -6.85
C ASN A 157 -11.41 -11.33 -6.22
N SER A 158 -11.52 -10.93 -4.93
CA SER A 158 -10.37 -10.45 -4.13
C SER A 158 -9.21 -11.44 -4.12
N MET A 159 -9.51 -12.72 -4.24
CA MET A 159 -8.53 -13.79 -4.31
C MET A 159 -7.63 -13.69 -5.55
N LEU A 160 -8.19 -13.28 -6.71
CA LEU A 160 -7.40 -13.08 -7.93
C LEU A 160 -6.39 -11.95 -7.79
N ILE A 161 -6.74 -10.86 -7.11
CA ILE A 161 -5.82 -9.75 -6.91
C ILE A 161 -4.62 -10.20 -6.06
N SER A 162 -4.87 -10.96 -5.00
CA SER A 162 -3.81 -11.50 -4.15
C SER A 162 -2.91 -12.49 -4.89
N ILE A 163 -3.48 -13.37 -5.71
CA ILE A 163 -2.73 -14.35 -6.51
C ILE A 163 -1.89 -13.64 -7.59
N LEU A 164 -2.48 -12.69 -8.30
CA LEU A 164 -1.78 -11.94 -9.35
C LEU A 164 -0.66 -11.07 -8.76
N SER A 165 -0.88 -10.44 -7.60
CA SER A 165 0.14 -9.64 -6.94
C SER A 165 1.31 -10.50 -6.46
N LEU A 166 1.04 -11.70 -5.92
CA LEU A 166 2.09 -12.65 -5.54
C LEU A 166 2.85 -13.19 -6.75
N SER A 167 2.16 -13.49 -7.86
CA SER A 167 2.82 -14.00 -9.07
C SER A 167 3.76 -12.94 -9.70
N LEU A 168 3.41 -11.66 -9.59
CA LEU A 168 4.24 -10.57 -10.13
C LEU A 168 5.51 -10.35 -9.30
N ILE A 169 5.50 -10.69 -8.02
CA ILE A 169 6.69 -10.68 -7.15
C ILE A 169 7.66 -11.81 -7.55
N HIS A 170 7.13 -12.88 -8.10
CA HIS A 170 7.91 -14.08 -8.44
C HIS A 170 8.60 -13.98 -9.81
N ILE A 171 8.25 -13.01 -10.66
CA ILE A 171 8.88 -12.74 -11.95
C ILE A 171 10.01 -11.73 -11.78
#